data_a6a9be7f1bc2dc0d3902717e5dbdd451
#
_entry.id   a6a9be7f1bc2dc0d3902717e5dbdd451
#
_cell.length_a   1.000
_cell.length_b   1.000
_cell.length_c   1.000
_cell.angle_alpha   90.00
_cell.angle_beta   90.00
_cell.angle_gamma   90.00
#
_symmetry.space_group_name_H-M   'P 1'
#
loop_
_entity.id
_entity.type
_entity.pdbx_description
1 polymer ?
#
loop_
_entity_poly.entity_id
_entity_poly.type
_entity_poly.pdbx_seq_one_letter_code
_entity_poly.pdbx_strand_id
1 'polypeptide(L)'
;MESTSDPSGLPAPEYCGCILSGDFSVELKRRVAEHIDHYRIFEDTGSAAILYIAAWQGEKEKIWYEYAGERFMQLLGCENSEVAEVFRNSIIDRRIYKDLDVDVGIRKEVKNRKELSDAREKLREEGKKAGTIEAVYKLSVNNNGAIWLKDQATVEIYEQDGICLSLGFLTIVSKEMEAEDELKKHHDQLEEIVHERTAELTKLNDQLKQEIAERNLAEEKLQQSYAKLQKNLDEIVHAMSLTAEKRDPYTAGHQKRTTELAMALAGEMGLCEHQIKGVQMAGLIHDMGKISIPAEILSKPGKLNEVEIQLVRRHPQAAFEILKEIDFPWPVDL
;
A
#
# COMPACT_ATOMS: atom_id res chain seq x y z
N MET A 1 47.20 -66.47 21.51
CA MET A 1 46.73 -65.10 21.26
C MET A 1 46.83 -64.92 19.77
N GLU A 2 45.78 -65.32 19.05
CA GLU A 2 45.71 -65.22 17.60
C GLU A 2 44.90 -63.93 17.29
N SER A 3 45.58 -62.98 16.68
CA SER A 3 44.94 -61.77 16.13
C SER A 3 44.26 -62.17 14.81
N THR A 4 42.93 -62.19 14.81
CA THR A 4 42.16 -62.36 13.58
C THR A 4 42.25 -61.02 12.83
N SER A 5 43.13 -60.95 11.86
CA SER A 5 43.18 -59.91 10.86
C SER A 5 42.04 -60.16 9.87
N ASP A 6 41.17 -59.13 9.73
CA ASP A 6 40.15 -59.04 8.71
C ASP A 6 40.82 -59.12 7.31
N PRO A 7 40.30 -59.93 6.34
CA PRO A 7 40.88 -60.06 5.03
C PRO A 7 40.88 -58.80 4.14
N SER A 8 40.30 -57.68 4.57
CA SER A 8 40.26 -56.39 3.82
C SER A 8 41.47 -55.49 4.03
N GLY A 9 42.36 -55.78 5.03
CA GLY A 9 43.59 -55.02 5.28
C GLY A 9 43.35 -53.51 5.71
N LEU A 10 42.15 -53.11 6.02
CA LEU A 10 41.80 -51.81 6.52
C LEU A 10 41.89 -51.77 8.07
N PRO A 11 42.43 -50.72 8.70
CA PRO A 11 42.40 -50.62 10.16
C PRO A 11 40.95 -50.64 10.61
N ALA A 12 40.63 -51.46 11.62
CA ALA A 12 39.29 -51.52 12.18
C ALA A 12 38.86 -50.09 12.59
N PRO A 13 37.68 -49.63 12.18
CA PRO A 13 37.23 -48.31 12.57
C PRO A 13 37.16 -48.23 14.10
N GLU A 14 37.66 -47.12 14.69
CA GLU A 14 37.65 -46.91 16.15
C GLU A 14 36.24 -46.91 16.77
N TYR A 15 35.18 -46.86 15.93
CA TYR A 15 33.79 -46.87 16.34
C TYR A 15 33.04 -48.03 15.64
N CYS A 16 32.49 -48.93 16.45
CA CYS A 16 31.56 -49.97 15.99
C CYS A 16 30.13 -49.58 16.35
N GLY A 17 29.36 -49.08 15.36
CA GLY A 17 27.92 -48.90 15.51
C GLY A 17 27.15 -50.21 15.64
N CYS A 18 25.87 -50.12 15.93
CA CYS A 18 25.00 -51.32 16.09
C CYS A 18 24.94 -52.19 14.81
N ILE A 19 24.99 -51.56 13.62
CA ILE A 19 24.95 -52.29 12.34
C ILE A 19 26.26 -53.02 12.12
N LEU A 20 27.41 -52.39 12.30
CA LEU A 20 28.70 -53.00 12.03
C LEU A 20 29.00 -54.18 12.99
N SER A 21 28.55 -54.07 14.23
CA SER A 21 28.76 -55.14 15.25
C SER A 21 27.62 -56.16 15.34
N GLY A 22 26.44 -55.84 14.79
CA GLY A 22 25.23 -56.68 14.86
C GLY A 22 25.14 -57.77 13.81
N ASP A 23 24.05 -58.52 13.82
CA ASP A 23 23.74 -59.58 12.86
C ASP A 23 22.92 -59.03 11.69
N PHE A 24 23.57 -58.25 10.82
CA PHE A 24 23.00 -57.63 9.64
C PHE A 24 23.69 -58.10 8.36
N SER A 25 23.06 -57.85 7.20
CA SER A 25 23.58 -58.25 5.91
C SER A 25 24.96 -57.64 5.62
N VAL A 26 25.78 -58.40 4.85
CA VAL A 26 27.10 -57.92 4.42
C VAL A 26 27.00 -56.65 3.59
N GLU A 27 25.95 -56.51 2.79
CA GLU A 27 25.68 -55.33 1.95
C GLU A 27 25.46 -54.10 2.79
N LEU A 28 24.59 -54.16 3.79
CA LEU A 28 24.32 -53.04 4.72
C LEU A 28 25.57 -52.64 5.49
N LYS A 29 26.29 -53.60 6.05
CA LYS A 29 27.58 -53.35 6.75
C LYS A 29 28.60 -52.65 5.86
N ARG A 30 28.78 -53.15 4.64
CA ARG A 30 29.70 -52.55 3.67
C ARG A 30 29.29 -51.08 3.36
N ARG A 31 28.02 -50.86 3.12
CA ARG A 31 27.48 -49.52 2.81
C ARG A 31 27.72 -48.52 3.95
N VAL A 32 27.45 -48.92 5.17
CA VAL A 32 27.68 -48.07 6.38
C VAL A 32 29.20 -47.80 6.52
N ALA A 33 30.06 -48.78 6.38
CA ALA A 33 31.50 -48.59 6.48
C ALA A 33 32.03 -47.62 5.42
N GLU A 34 31.64 -47.80 4.15
CA GLU A 34 32.03 -46.92 3.05
C GLU A 34 31.62 -45.46 3.31
N HIS A 35 30.42 -45.24 3.86
CA HIS A 35 29.95 -43.88 4.18
C HIS A 35 30.67 -43.27 5.38
N ILE A 36 31.00 -44.07 6.39
CA ILE A 36 31.80 -43.59 7.54
C ILE A 36 33.17 -43.12 7.05
N ASP A 37 33.82 -43.89 6.17
CA ASP A 37 35.13 -43.48 5.64
C ASP A 37 35.04 -42.23 4.78
N HIS A 38 34.01 -42.09 3.92
CA HIS A 38 33.80 -40.88 3.14
C HIS A 38 33.50 -39.67 4.02
N TYR A 39 32.73 -39.82 5.07
CA TYR A 39 32.36 -38.73 5.98
C TYR A 39 33.55 -38.27 6.80
N ARG A 40 34.41 -39.15 7.26
CA ARG A 40 35.67 -38.80 7.94
C ARG A 40 36.57 -37.97 7.02
N ILE A 41 36.78 -38.42 5.79
CA ILE A 41 37.58 -37.66 4.80
C ILE A 41 36.96 -36.29 4.56
N PHE A 42 35.64 -36.19 4.48
CA PHE A 42 34.96 -34.93 4.27
C PHE A 42 35.06 -33.96 5.46
N GLU A 43 35.02 -34.48 6.69
CA GLU A 43 35.24 -33.67 7.89
C GLU A 43 36.64 -33.05 7.94
N ASP A 44 37.67 -33.80 7.50
CA ASP A 44 39.06 -33.33 7.41
C ASP A 44 39.22 -32.15 6.44
N THR A 45 38.28 -31.94 5.51
CA THR A 45 38.29 -30.77 4.59
C THR A 45 37.89 -29.44 5.27
N GLY A 46 37.44 -29.49 6.53
CA GLY A 46 37.00 -28.29 7.27
C GLY A 46 35.60 -27.79 6.90
N SER A 47 34.77 -28.62 6.25
CA SER A 47 33.37 -28.32 5.88
C SER A 47 32.57 -27.88 7.12
N ALA A 48 31.66 -26.89 6.93
CA ALA A 48 30.74 -26.45 7.98
C ALA A 48 29.58 -27.44 8.23
N ALA A 49 29.35 -28.37 7.32
CA ALA A 49 28.29 -29.37 7.45
C ALA A 49 28.58 -30.34 8.60
N ILE A 50 27.57 -30.70 9.35
CA ILE A 50 27.61 -31.67 10.43
C ILE A 50 27.05 -32.95 9.91
N LEU A 51 27.94 -33.94 9.67
CA LEU A 51 27.59 -35.22 9.02
C LEU A 51 27.06 -36.21 10.03
N TYR A 52 26.12 -37.05 9.58
CA TYR A 52 25.62 -38.17 10.38
C TYR A 52 25.11 -39.34 9.54
N ILE A 53 25.16 -40.53 10.11
CA ILE A 53 24.47 -41.72 9.61
C ILE A 53 23.55 -42.19 10.72
N ALA A 54 22.24 -42.15 10.48
CA ALA A 54 21.24 -42.61 11.43
C ALA A 54 20.51 -43.82 10.86
N ALA A 55 20.07 -44.72 11.75
CA ALA A 55 19.31 -45.87 11.38
C ALA A 55 18.09 -46.04 12.30
N TRP A 56 17.03 -46.64 11.77
CA TRP A 56 15.86 -47.07 12.54
C TRP A 56 15.25 -48.33 11.93
N GLN A 57 14.56 -49.10 12.79
CA GLN A 57 13.87 -50.32 12.43
C GLN A 57 12.41 -50.23 12.85
N GLY A 58 11.46 -50.61 11.95
CA GLY A 58 10.02 -50.56 12.24
C GLY A 58 9.41 -49.14 12.32
N GLU A 59 8.12 -49.04 12.72
CA GLU A 59 7.40 -47.78 12.76
C GLU A 59 7.55 -47.02 14.09
N LYS A 60 7.88 -47.69 15.20
CA LYS A 60 7.93 -47.13 16.56
C LYS A 60 9.27 -47.24 17.26
N GLU A 61 10.28 -47.79 16.61
CA GLU A 61 11.56 -48.07 17.25
C GLU A 61 12.48 -46.87 17.35
N LYS A 62 13.41 -46.96 18.30
CA LYS A 62 14.38 -45.90 18.56
C LYS A 62 15.29 -45.75 17.35
N ILE A 63 15.48 -44.49 16.95
CA ILE A 63 16.55 -44.10 16.05
C ILE A 63 17.88 -44.16 16.83
N TRP A 64 18.93 -44.66 16.17
CA TRP A 64 20.29 -44.62 16.65
C TRP A 64 21.21 -44.06 15.56
N TYR A 65 22.40 -43.62 15.97
CA TYR A 65 23.38 -43.07 15.02
C TYR A 65 24.53 -44.10 14.86
N GLU A 66 24.73 -44.55 13.65
CA GLU A 66 25.90 -45.36 13.28
C GLU A 66 27.15 -44.50 13.22
N TYR A 67 26.99 -43.23 12.85
CA TYR A 67 28.03 -42.23 12.81
C TYR A 67 27.44 -40.85 13.15
N ALA A 68 28.12 -40.16 14.03
CA ALA A 68 27.90 -38.76 14.28
C ALA A 68 29.24 -38.03 14.21
N GLY A 69 29.39 -37.09 13.32
CA GLY A 69 30.62 -36.35 13.14
C GLY A 69 31.04 -35.61 14.42
N GLU A 70 32.34 -35.35 14.53
CA GLU A 70 32.92 -34.73 15.74
C GLU A 70 32.22 -33.41 16.11
N ARG A 71 31.88 -32.59 15.11
CA ARG A 71 31.12 -31.36 15.30
C ARG A 71 29.72 -31.58 15.86
N PHE A 72 29.08 -32.69 15.53
CA PHE A 72 27.76 -33.01 16.07
C PHE A 72 27.84 -33.34 17.55
N MET A 73 28.81 -34.13 17.94
CA MET A 73 29.08 -34.48 19.33
C MET A 73 29.48 -33.24 20.14
N GLN A 74 30.38 -32.41 19.61
CA GLN A 74 30.76 -31.13 20.24
C GLN A 74 29.58 -30.18 20.43
N LEU A 75 28.69 -30.07 19.40
CA LEU A 75 27.50 -29.25 19.47
C LEU A 75 26.54 -29.69 20.58
N LEU A 76 26.34 -31.00 20.72
CA LEU A 76 25.42 -31.54 21.72
C LEU A 76 26.10 -31.74 23.09
N GLY A 77 27.42 -31.77 23.15
CA GLY A 77 28.19 -32.01 24.38
C GLY A 77 28.05 -33.44 24.89
N CYS A 78 27.96 -34.42 24.00
CA CYS A 78 27.74 -35.81 24.34
C CYS A 78 28.60 -36.77 23.47
N GLU A 79 28.70 -38.01 23.90
CA GLU A 79 29.33 -39.07 23.11
C GLU A 79 28.36 -39.65 22.05
N ASN A 80 28.90 -40.34 21.05
CA ASN A 80 28.11 -40.89 19.93
C ASN A 80 26.94 -41.78 20.39
N SER A 81 27.13 -42.58 21.42
CA SER A 81 26.08 -43.44 21.98
C SER A 81 24.88 -42.71 22.55
N GLU A 82 25.06 -41.47 22.94
CA GLU A 82 24.05 -40.59 23.57
C GLU A 82 23.38 -39.63 22.57
N VAL A 83 23.97 -39.40 21.39
CA VAL A 83 23.53 -38.45 20.37
C VAL A 83 22.04 -38.56 20.09
N ALA A 84 21.51 -39.79 19.92
CA ALA A 84 20.10 -39.99 19.60
C ALA A 84 19.13 -39.45 20.67
N GLU A 85 19.49 -39.64 21.94
CA GLU A 85 18.68 -39.19 23.08
C GLU A 85 18.85 -37.71 23.34
N VAL A 86 20.08 -37.22 23.36
CA VAL A 86 20.41 -35.81 23.59
C VAL A 86 19.83 -34.94 22.48
N PHE A 87 20.01 -35.28 21.21
CA PHE A 87 19.45 -34.57 20.08
C PHE A 87 17.92 -34.51 20.17
N ARG A 88 17.28 -35.66 20.44
CA ARG A 88 15.81 -35.70 20.60
C ARG A 88 15.29 -34.77 21.70
N ASN A 89 15.97 -34.72 22.82
CA ASN A 89 15.59 -33.92 23.99
C ASN A 89 15.90 -32.45 23.83
N SER A 90 16.89 -32.10 23.01
CA SER A 90 17.33 -30.75 22.73
C SER A 90 16.41 -30.00 21.75
N ILE A 91 15.58 -30.69 20.97
CA ILE A 91 14.66 -30.06 20.02
C ILE A 91 13.53 -29.39 20.78
N ILE A 92 13.43 -28.04 20.66
CA ILE A 92 12.42 -27.20 21.29
C ILE A 92 11.40 -26.63 20.29
N ASP A 93 11.74 -26.56 19.01
CA ASP A 93 10.87 -26.05 17.96
C ASP A 93 11.19 -26.77 16.65
N ARG A 94 10.20 -26.86 15.78
CA ARG A 94 10.34 -27.38 14.43
C ARG A 94 9.50 -26.58 13.47
N ARG A 95 10.09 -26.12 12.36
CA ARG A 95 9.39 -25.47 11.27
C ARG A 95 9.12 -26.43 10.12
N ILE A 96 7.90 -26.40 9.63
CA ILE A 96 7.46 -27.20 8.47
C ILE A 96 7.07 -26.22 7.39
N TYR A 97 7.79 -26.21 6.28
CA TYR A 97 7.52 -25.37 5.13
C TYR A 97 6.48 -26.00 4.20
N LYS A 98 5.68 -25.18 3.54
CA LYS A 98 4.83 -25.62 2.43
C LYS A 98 5.67 -25.72 1.18
N ASP A 99 5.63 -26.89 0.56
CA ASP A 99 6.11 -27.09 -0.81
C ASP A 99 5.04 -26.55 -1.77
N LEU A 100 5.12 -25.25 -2.08
CA LEU A 100 4.27 -24.61 -3.10
C LEU A 100 5.19 -23.78 -3.97
N ASP A 101 5.11 -24.02 -5.27
CA ASP A 101 5.93 -23.44 -6.34
C ASP A 101 6.01 -21.90 -6.40
N VAL A 102 5.33 -21.18 -5.53
CA VAL A 102 5.25 -19.70 -5.60
C VAL A 102 5.34 -18.98 -4.23
N ASP A 103 5.11 -19.66 -3.09
CA ASP A 103 5.13 -19.03 -1.78
C ASP A 103 5.85 -19.90 -0.75
N VAL A 104 7.11 -19.56 -0.47
CA VAL A 104 7.91 -20.17 0.60
C VAL A 104 7.41 -19.58 1.94
N GLY A 105 6.41 -20.22 2.54
CA GLY A 105 5.88 -19.81 3.84
C GLY A 105 5.96 -20.92 4.88
N ILE A 106 6.09 -20.57 6.15
CA ILE A 106 6.03 -21.51 7.27
C ILE A 106 4.64 -22.11 7.31
N ARG A 107 4.54 -23.42 7.05
CA ARG A 107 3.27 -24.15 7.12
C ARG A 107 2.80 -24.34 8.56
N LYS A 108 3.71 -24.68 9.48
CA LYS A 108 3.41 -24.95 10.87
C LYS A 108 4.67 -24.82 11.74
N GLU A 109 4.52 -24.15 12.88
CA GLU A 109 5.49 -24.20 13.97
C GLU A 109 5.02 -25.22 15.01
N VAL A 110 5.90 -26.10 15.44
CA VAL A 110 5.59 -27.17 16.40
C VAL A 110 6.49 -27.01 17.62
N LYS A 111 5.91 -26.53 18.73
CA LYS A 111 6.63 -26.22 19.99
C LYS A 111 6.29 -27.17 21.13
N ASN A 112 5.21 -27.92 21.01
CA ASN A 112 4.77 -28.84 22.05
C ASN A 112 5.50 -30.19 21.92
N ARG A 113 6.03 -30.71 23.04
CA ARG A 113 6.77 -32.00 23.07
C ARG A 113 6.00 -33.16 22.44
N LYS A 114 4.69 -33.27 22.67
CA LYS A 114 3.85 -34.33 22.08
C LYS A 114 3.75 -34.18 20.56
N GLU A 115 3.47 -32.97 20.10
CA GLU A 115 3.40 -32.65 18.67
C GLU A 115 4.76 -32.82 17.96
N LEU A 116 5.88 -32.53 18.65
CA LEU A 116 7.23 -32.80 18.14
C LEU A 116 7.50 -34.30 17.96
N SER A 117 6.96 -35.15 18.81
CA SER A 117 7.06 -36.61 18.65
C SER A 117 6.29 -37.10 17.43
N ASP A 118 5.03 -36.67 17.31
CA ASP A 118 4.16 -37.05 16.18
C ASP A 118 4.72 -36.52 14.86
N ALA A 119 5.26 -35.29 14.87
CA ALA A 119 5.88 -34.69 13.70
C ALA A 119 7.17 -35.45 13.24
N ARG A 120 7.92 -36.02 14.17
CA ARG A 120 9.10 -36.84 13.85
C ARG A 120 8.72 -38.20 13.24
N GLU A 121 7.69 -38.84 13.77
CA GLU A 121 7.18 -40.09 13.21
C GLU A 121 6.70 -39.86 11.76
N LYS A 122 5.92 -38.82 11.56
CA LYS A 122 5.43 -38.41 10.23
C LYS A 122 6.59 -38.12 9.25
N LEU A 123 7.63 -37.40 9.69
CA LEU A 123 8.80 -37.10 8.86
C LEU A 123 9.52 -38.37 8.40
N ARG A 124 9.64 -39.37 9.28
CA ARG A 124 10.24 -40.67 8.93
C ARG A 124 9.42 -41.45 7.91
N GLU A 125 8.09 -41.47 8.08
CA GLU A 125 7.19 -42.09 7.11
C GLU A 125 7.22 -41.39 5.74
N GLU A 126 7.24 -40.07 5.74
CA GLU A 126 7.38 -39.27 4.52
C GLU A 126 8.75 -39.50 3.87
N GLY A 127 9.82 -39.45 4.66
CA GLY A 127 11.19 -39.72 4.21
C GLY A 127 11.36 -41.13 3.63
N LYS A 128 10.74 -42.16 4.24
CA LYS A 128 10.71 -43.52 3.73
C LYS A 128 10.06 -43.63 2.35
N LYS A 129 9.00 -42.83 2.10
CA LYS A 129 8.29 -42.80 0.81
C LYS A 129 9.01 -41.96 -0.24
N ALA A 130 9.54 -40.80 0.17
CA ALA A 130 10.19 -39.84 -0.73
C ALA A 130 11.67 -40.16 -1.02
N GLY A 131 12.31 -41.03 -0.19
CA GLY A 131 13.75 -41.26 -0.26
C GLY A 131 14.62 -40.12 0.27
N THR A 132 14.02 -39.05 0.74
CA THR A 132 14.71 -37.85 1.27
C THR A 132 14.03 -37.31 2.52
N ILE A 133 14.81 -36.68 3.39
CA ILE A 133 14.33 -35.96 4.57
C ILE A 133 14.83 -34.52 4.48
N GLU A 134 13.94 -33.57 4.71
CA GLU A 134 14.28 -32.19 4.93
C GLU A 134 13.49 -31.64 6.12
N ALA A 135 14.19 -31.06 7.10
CA ALA A 135 13.58 -30.53 8.30
C ALA A 135 14.38 -29.38 8.91
N VAL A 136 13.72 -28.46 9.59
CA VAL A 136 14.36 -27.37 10.31
C VAL A 136 13.97 -27.46 11.78
N TYR A 137 14.97 -27.56 12.65
CA TYR A 137 14.82 -27.72 14.10
C TYR A 137 15.47 -26.57 14.85
N LYS A 138 14.83 -26.13 15.92
CA LYS A 138 15.49 -25.29 16.93
C LYS A 138 15.93 -26.15 18.10
N LEU A 139 17.20 -26.11 18.41
CA LEU A 139 17.80 -26.85 19.51
C LEU A 139 18.16 -25.90 20.65
N SER A 140 17.94 -26.36 21.88
CA SER A 140 18.52 -25.78 23.07
C SER A 140 19.88 -26.43 23.34
N VAL A 141 20.95 -25.64 23.34
CA VAL A 141 22.33 -26.12 23.53
C VAL A 141 22.86 -25.51 24.82
N ASN A 142 23.37 -26.35 25.72
CA ASN A 142 23.69 -26.04 27.12
C ASN A 142 24.61 -24.83 27.36
N ASN A 143 25.45 -24.42 26.41
CA ASN A 143 26.35 -23.28 26.54
C ASN A 143 26.16 -22.16 25.51
N ASN A 144 25.38 -22.38 24.45
CA ASN A 144 25.27 -21.44 23.33
C ASN A 144 23.84 -20.90 23.08
N GLY A 145 22.93 -21.11 24.03
CA GLY A 145 21.54 -20.69 23.84
C GLY A 145 20.77 -21.62 22.90
N ALA A 146 19.98 -21.05 21.99
CA ALA A 146 19.22 -21.80 21.02
C ALA A 146 19.78 -21.59 19.62
N ILE A 147 19.93 -22.66 18.86
CA ILE A 147 20.41 -22.64 17.47
C ILE A 147 19.37 -23.29 16.54
N TRP A 148 19.35 -22.85 15.29
CA TRP A 148 18.56 -23.50 14.25
C TRP A 148 19.43 -24.39 13.37
N LEU A 149 19.00 -25.64 13.16
CA LEU A 149 19.62 -26.59 12.27
C LEU A 149 18.67 -26.96 11.13
N LYS A 150 19.18 -26.94 9.91
CA LYS A 150 18.54 -27.54 8.75
C LYS A 150 19.11 -28.94 8.55
N ASP A 151 18.24 -29.93 8.55
CA ASP A 151 18.54 -31.36 8.35
C ASP A 151 18.20 -31.76 6.91
N GLN A 152 19.16 -32.29 6.20
CA GLN A 152 18.98 -32.80 4.84
C GLN A 152 19.61 -34.18 4.75
N ALA A 153 18.79 -35.15 4.37
CA ALA A 153 19.25 -36.56 4.30
C ALA A 153 18.59 -37.32 3.16
N THR A 154 19.30 -38.34 2.68
CA THR A 154 18.74 -39.40 1.84
C THR A 154 18.42 -40.62 2.68
N VAL A 155 17.34 -41.33 2.35
CA VAL A 155 16.89 -42.52 3.06
C VAL A 155 17.00 -43.72 2.15
N GLU A 156 17.80 -44.69 2.57
CA GLU A 156 17.95 -45.99 1.90
C GLU A 156 17.22 -47.07 2.73
N ILE A 157 16.51 -47.98 2.07
CA ILE A 157 15.72 -49.02 2.71
C ILE A 157 16.35 -50.39 2.42
N TYR A 158 16.71 -51.11 3.48
CA TYR A 158 17.24 -52.46 3.43
C TYR A 158 16.18 -53.45 3.93
N GLU A 159 15.35 -53.95 3.00
CA GLU A 159 14.19 -54.79 3.34
C GLU A 159 14.58 -56.09 4.04
N GLN A 160 15.72 -56.70 3.64
CA GLN A 160 16.21 -57.94 4.25
C GLN A 160 16.55 -57.79 5.72
N ASP A 161 17.05 -56.64 6.11
CA ASP A 161 17.45 -56.31 7.48
C ASP A 161 16.33 -55.58 8.24
N GLY A 162 15.29 -55.14 7.55
CA GLY A 162 14.22 -54.32 8.10
C GLY A 162 14.71 -52.91 8.54
N ILE A 163 15.81 -52.41 7.98
CA ILE A 163 16.47 -51.16 8.35
C ILE A 163 16.19 -50.06 7.34
N CYS A 164 15.90 -48.87 7.85
CA CYS A 164 15.97 -47.60 7.11
C CYS A 164 17.24 -46.86 7.56
N LEU A 165 18.12 -46.56 6.59
CA LEU A 165 19.37 -45.85 6.80
C LEU A 165 19.22 -44.41 6.31
N SER A 166 19.51 -43.44 7.15
CA SER A 166 19.51 -41.99 6.81
C SER A 166 20.95 -41.51 6.72
N LEU A 167 21.33 -41.07 5.55
CA LEU A 167 22.64 -40.49 5.25
C LEU A 167 22.46 -38.98 5.10
N GLY A 168 22.87 -38.23 6.11
CA GLY A 168 22.49 -36.82 6.15
C GLY A 168 23.56 -35.88 6.71
N PHE A 169 23.23 -34.61 6.61
CA PHE A 169 24.01 -33.56 7.19
C PHE A 169 23.11 -32.47 7.77
N LEU A 170 23.62 -31.82 8.80
CA LEU A 170 22.97 -30.66 9.45
C LEU A 170 23.76 -29.40 9.11
N THR A 171 23.05 -28.32 8.86
CA THR A 171 23.61 -26.96 8.63
C THR A 171 23.04 -25.99 9.65
N ILE A 172 23.88 -25.14 10.21
CA ILE A 172 23.43 -24.06 11.13
C ILE A 172 22.82 -22.95 10.29
N VAL A 173 21.53 -22.66 10.52
CA VAL A 173 20.73 -21.66 9.80
C VAL A 173 20.11 -20.60 10.72
N SER A 174 20.77 -20.32 11.86
CA SER A 174 20.22 -19.39 12.87
C SER A 174 20.03 -17.98 12.34
N LYS A 175 20.97 -17.47 11.54
CA LYS A 175 20.89 -16.12 10.96
C LYS A 175 19.74 -15.99 9.96
N GLU A 176 19.56 -16.99 9.13
CA GLU A 176 18.47 -17.05 8.16
C GLU A 176 17.12 -17.07 8.85
N MET A 177 17.00 -17.86 9.92
CA MET A 177 15.78 -17.98 10.71
C MET A 177 15.43 -16.71 11.49
N GLU A 178 16.43 -16.02 12.03
CA GLU A 178 16.27 -14.73 12.70
C GLU A 178 15.82 -13.66 11.69
N ALA A 179 16.42 -13.62 10.51
CA ALA A 179 16.02 -12.70 9.44
C ALA A 179 14.58 -12.95 8.97
N GLU A 180 14.18 -14.22 8.84
CA GLU A 180 12.80 -14.60 8.50
C GLU A 180 11.80 -14.13 9.56
N ASP A 181 12.12 -14.29 10.84
CA ASP A 181 11.28 -13.82 11.95
C ASP A 181 11.16 -12.28 11.99
N GLU A 182 12.26 -11.57 11.74
CA GLU A 182 12.24 -10.10 11.63
C GLU A 182 11.40 -9.65 10.44
N LEU A 183 11.60 -10.27 9.28
CA LEU A 183 10.84 -9.94 8.07
C LEU A 183 9.34 -10.15 8.28
N LYS A 184 8.95 -11.26 8.88
CA LYS A 184 7.55 -11.54 9.23
C LYS A 184 6.98 -10.48 10.15
N LYS A 185 7.71 -10.12 11.21
CA LYS A 185 7.29 -9.08 12.16
C LYS A 185 7.09 -7.72 11.46
N HIS A 186 8.01 -7.35 10.57
CA HIS A 186 7.88 -6.11 9.81
C HIS A 186 6.71 -6.16 8.82
N HIS A 187 6.46 -7.31 8.21
CA HIS A 187 5.32 -7.51 7.32
C HIS A 187 3.99 -7.31 8.05
N ASP A 188 3.82 -7.96 9.20
CA ASP A 188 2.62 -7.85 10.02
C ASP A 188 2.38 -6.38 10.48
N GLN A 189 3.45 -5.68 10.88
CA GLN A 189 3.39 -4.26 11.24
C GLN A 189 3.00 -3.36 10.04
N LEU A 190 3.54 -3.64 8.85
CA LEU A 190 3.20 -2.90 7.64
C LEU A 190 1.75 -3.12 7.23
N GLU A 191 1.24 -4.34 7.33
CA GLU A 191 -0.17 -4.64 7.05
C GLU A 191 -1.11 -3.84 7.97
N GLU A 192 -0.79 -3.76 9.27
CA GLU A 192 -1.57 -2.98 10.24
C GLU A 192 -1.57 -1.48 9.88
N ILE A 193 -0.38 -0.90 9.60
CA ILE A 193 -0.25 0.50 9.19
C ILE A 193 -1.00 0.77 7.88
N VAL A 194 -0.89 -0.11 6.89
CA VAL A 194 -1.62 0.03 5.61
C VAL A 194 -3.12 -0.01 5.84
N HIS A 195 -3.61 -0.90 6.69
CA HIS A 195 -5.03 -0.98 7.01
C HIS A 195 -5.54 0.30 7.66
N GLU A 196 -4.84 0.82 8.68
CA GLU A 196 -5.18 2.08 9.36
C GLU A 196 -5.18 3.27 8.39
N ARG A 197 -4.11 3.40 7.59
CA ARG A 197 -3.99 4.51 6.62
C ARG A 197 -5.04 4.45 5.52
N THR A 198 -5.39 3.25 5.08
CA THR A 198 -6.44 3.08 4.07
C THR A 198 -7.80 3.50 4.63
N ALA A 199 -8.10 3.15 5.87
CA ALA A 199 -9.34 3.56 6.55
C ALA A 199 -9.40 5.09 6.74
N GLU A 200 -8.29 5.72 7.17
CA GLU A 200 -8.18 7.17 7.32
C GLU A 200 -8.37 7.91 5.98
N LEU A 201 -7.69 7.44 4.94
CA LEU A 201 -7.80 8.00 3.58
C LEU A 201 -9.21 7.87 3.01
N THR A 202 -9.88 6.75 3.24
CA THR A 202 -11.27 6.56 2.80
C THR A 202 -12.18 7.58 3.46
N LYS A 203 -12.08 7.74 4.79
CA LYS A 203 -12.87 8.72 5.55
C LYS A 203 -12.62 10.16 5.07
N LEU A 204 -11.34 10.52 4.87
CA LEU A 204 -10.98 11.86 4.39
C LEU A 204 -11.50 12.12 2.98
N ASN A 205 -11.42 11.14 2.11
CA ASN A 205 -11.93 11.23 0.73
C ASN A 205 -13.45 11.45 0.71
N ASP A 206 -14.19 10.75 1.58
CA ASP A 206 -15.64 10.96 1.68
C ASP A 206 -16.00 12.34 2.23
N GLN A 207 -15.25 12.85 3.20
CA GLN A 207 -15.39 14.23 3.70
C GLN A 207 -15.13 15.27 2.60
N LEU A 208 -14.03 15.08 1.83
CA LEU A 208 -13.71 16.00 0.72
C LEU A 208 -14.78 15.98 -0.38
N LYS A 209 -15.33 14.81 -0.70
CA LYS A 209 -16.42 14.72 -1.67
C LYS A 209 -17.67 15.49 -1.21
N GLN A 210 -18.01 15.39 0.06
CA GLN A 210 -19.13 16.14 0.65
C GLN A 210 -18.87 17.65 0.59
N GLU A 211 -17.69 18.10 0.99
CA GLU A 211 -17.32 19.52 0.95
C GLU A 211 -17.35 20.08 -0.49
N ILE A 212 -16.83 19.32 -1.47
CA ILE A 212 -16.91 19.70 -2.88
C ILE A 212 -18.37 19.83 -3.35
N ALA A 213 -19.24 18.90 -2.96
CA ALA A 213 -20.65 18.97 -3.32
C ALA A 213 -21.36 20.20 -2.70
N GLU A 214 -21.10 20.49 -1.44
CA GLU A 214 -21.63 21.67 -0.75
C GLU A 214 -21.13 22.98 -1.39
N ARG A 215 -19.84 23.04 -1.73
CA ARG A 215 -19.24 24.19 -2.40
C ARG A 215 -19.84 24.45 -3.78
N ASN A 216 -19.99 23.40 -4.60
CA ASN A 216 -20.60 23.50 -5.93
C ASN A 216 -22.04 24.01 -5.84
N LEU A 217 -22.83 23.52 -4.88
CA LEU A 217 -24.20 24.00 -4.66
C LEU A 217 -24.24 25.47 -4.23
N ALA A 218 -23.29 25.89 -3.37
CA ALA A 218 -23.19 27.27 -2.94
C ALA A 218 -22.79 28.20 -4.10
N GLU A 219 -21.87 27.78 -4.95
CA GLU A 219 -21.44 28.50 -6.14
C GLU A 219 -22.56 28.64 -7.16
N GLU A 220 -23.34 27.60 -7.41
CA GLU A 220 -24.51 27.64 -8.28
C GLU A 220 -25.56 28.64 -7.77
N LYS A 221 -25.88 28.62 -6.47
CA LYS A 221 -26.78 29.56 -5.83
C LYS A 221 -26.27 31.01 -5.94
N LEU A 222 -24.98 31.22 -5.79
CA LEU A 222 -24.36 32.54 -5.92
C LEU A 222 -24.48 33.06 -7.36
N GLN A 223 -24.20 32.22 -8.35
CA GLN A 223 -24.36 32.58 -9.77
C GLN A 223 -25.80 32.93 -10.11
N GLN A 224 -26.77 32.15 -9.64
CA GLN A 224 -28.19 32.41 -9.84
C GLN A 224 -28.63 33.76 -9.19
N SER A 225 -28.13 33.99 -7.96
CA SER A 225 -28.41 35.25 -7.25
C SER A 225 -27.80 36.44 -7.96
N TYR A 226 -26.57 36.32 -8.46
CA TYR A 226 -25.87 37.35 -9.22
C TYR A 226 -26.61 37.68 -10.53
N ALA A 227 -26.99 36.66 -11.31
CA ALA A 227 -27.75 36.83 -12.54
C ALA A 227 -29.10 37.49 -12.30
N LYS A 228 -29.80 37.12 -11.20
CA LYS A 228 -31.06 37.76 -10.81
C LYS A 228 -30.86 39.22 -10.42
N LEU A 229 -29.79 39.54 -9.69
CA LEU A 229 -29.47 40.92 -9.29
C LEU A 229 -29.21 41.81 -10.53
N GLN A 230 -28.41 41.32 -11.49
CA GLN A 230 -28.17 42.03 -12.73
C GLN A 230 -29.46 42.27 -13.52
N LYS A 231 -30.32 41.28 -13.64
CA LYS A 231 -31.61 41.43 -14.32
C LYS A 231 -32.48 42.47 -13.61
N ASN A 232 -32.55 42.45 -12.29
CA ASN A 232 -33.31 43.44 -11.51
C ASN A 232 -32.77 44.84 -11.73
N LEU A 233 -31.45 45.03 -11.77
CA LEU A 233 -30.84 46.35 -12.07
C LEU A 233 -31.20 46.82 -13.46
N ASP A 234 -31.12 45.97 -14.49
CA ASP A 234 -31.51 46.33 -15.86
C ASP A 234 -33.00 46.74 -15.91
N GLU A 235 -33.88 45.99 -15.23
CA GLU A 235 -35.32 46.33 -15.16
C GLU A 235 -35.61 47.67 -14.45
N ILE A 236 -34.89 47.95 -13.36
CA ILE A 236 -35.02 49.25 -12.64
C ILE A 236 -34.56 50.39 -13.53
N VAL A 237 -33.39 50.29 -14.17
CA VAL A 237 -32.88 51.32 -15.07
C VAL A 237 -33.84 51.54 -16.24
N HIS A 238 -34.39 50.47 -16.81
CA HIS A 238 -35.37 50.59 -17.86
C HIS A 238 -36.66 51.29 -17.40
N ALA A 239 -37.17 50.96 -16.19
CA ALA A 239 -38.34 51.64 -15.61
C ALA A 239 -38.08 53.15 -15.35
N MET A 240 -36.85 53.48 -14.88
CA MET A 240 -36.43 54.87 -14.70
C MET A 240 -36.40 55.64 -16.03
N SER A 241 -35.80 55.02 -17.08
CA SER A 241 -35.77 55.55 -18.45
C SER A 241 -37.19 55.84 -18.98
N LEU A 242 -38.10 54.87 -18.86
CA LEU A 242 -39.49 55.01 -19.29
C LEU A 242 -40.20 56.11 -18.51
N THR A 243 -39.89 56.36 -17.24
CA THR A 243 -40.48 57.41 -16.42
C THR A 243 -40.03 58.79 -16.91
N ALA A 244 -38.75 58.93 -17.29
CA ALA A 244 -38.23 60.15 -17.88
C ALA A 244 -38.85 60.41 -19.27
N GLU A 245 -38.97 59.41 -20.13
CA GLU A 245 -39.61 59.51 -21.46
C GLU A 245 -41.09 59.97 -21.38
N LYS A 246 -41.86 59.46 -20.41
CA LYS A 246 -43.27 59.87 -20.26
C LYS A 246 -43.51 61.37 -19.96
N ARG A 247 -42.47 61.99 -19.45
CA ARG A 247 -42.52 63.44 -19.18
C ARG A 247 -42.18 64.34 -20.35
N ASP A 248 -41.51 63.79 -21.36
CA ASP A 248 -41.10 64.46 -22.59
C ASP A 248 -41.72 63.72 -23.83
N PRO A 249 -42.90 64.12 -24.29
CA PRO A 249 -43.65 63.45 -25.37
C PRO A 249 -42.87 63.40 -26.69
N TYR A 250 -41.89 64.28 -26.89
CA TYR A 250 -41.10 64.35 -28.12
C TYR A 250 -39.92 63.34 -28.16
N THR A 251 -39.64 62.71 -27.03
CA THR A 251 -38.50 61.80 -26.92
C THR A 251 -38.89 60.31 -26.90
N ALA A 252 -40.17 60.02 -27.13
CA ALA A 252 -40.61 58.60 -27.17
C ALA A 252 -39.77 57.76 -28.14
N GLY A 253 -39.07 56.71 -27.59
CA GLY A 253 -38.17 55.81 -28.30
C GLY A 253 -36.83 56.46 -28.71
N HIS A 254 -36.62 57.75 -28.43
CA HIS A 254 -35.32 58.42 -28.71
C HIS A 254 -34.18 57.79 -27.89
N GLN A 255 -34.39 57.68 -26.60
CA GLN A 255 -33.38 57.09 -25.70
C GLN A 255 -32.94 55.70 -26.15
N LYS A 256 -33.88 54.85 -26.51
CA LYS A 256 -33.59 53.52 -27.02
C LYS A 256 -32.75 53.52 -28.31
N ARG A 257 -33.18 54.31 -29.32
CA ARG A 257 -32.45 54.41 -30.60
C ARG A 257 -31.06 54.98 -30.46
N THR A 258 -30.92 56.03 -29.62
CA THR A 258 -29.60 56.67 -29.32
C THR A 258 -28.69 55.70 -28.62
N THR A 259 -29.18 54.93 -27.64
CA THR A 259 -28.44 53.91 -26.93
C THR A 259 -28.01 52.78 -27.85
N GLU A 260 -28.89 52.28 -28.67
CA GLU A 260 -28.55 51.23 -29.66
C GLU A 260 -27.47 51.69 -30.64
N LEU A 261 -27.53 52.92 -31.11
CA LEU A 261 -26.51 53.51 -31.99
C LEU A 261 -25.17 53.67 -31.25
N ALA A 262 -25.19 54.17 -30.01
CA ALA A 262 -23.99 54.33 -29.20
C ALA A 262 -23.32 53.01 -28.90
N MET A 263 -24.10 51.97 -28.60
CA MET A 263 -23.57 50.61 -28.39
C MET A 263 -22.93 50.05 -29.68
N ALA A 264 -23.58 50.23 -30.85
CA ALA A 264 -23.03 49.79 -32.12
C ALA A 264 -21.69 50.48 -32.43
N LEU A 265 -21.63 51.79 -32.24
CA LEU A 265 -20.37 52.56 -32.38
C LEU A 265 -19.29 52.09 -31.44
N ALA A 266 -19.64 51.85 -30.15
CA ALA A 266 -18.71 51.35 -29.15
C ALA A 266 -18.14 49.97 -29.53
N GLY A 267 -18.96 49.11 -30.12
CA GLY A 267 -18.53 47.83 -30.64
C GLY A 267 -17.55 47.94 -31.82
N GLU A 268 -17.86 48.82 -32.80
CA GLU A 268 -16.96 49.12 -33.91
C GLU A 268 -15.63 49.79 -33.48
N MET A 269 -15.65 50.52 -32.41
CA MET A 269 -14.46 51.12 -31.79
C MET A 269 -13.61 50.11 -31.00
N GLY A 270 -14.07 48.85 -30.85
CA GLY A 270 -13.36 47.79 -30.17
C GLY A 270 -13.42 47.88 -28.65
N LEU A 271 -14.42 48.54 -28.06
CA LEU A 271 -14.60 48.55 -26.62
C LEU A 271 -14.98 47.16 -26.12
N CYS A 272 -14.50 46.80 -24.90
CA CYS A 272 -14.86 45.54 -24.29
C CYS A 272 -16.35 45.51 -23.86
N GLU A 273 -16.90 44.31 -23.67
CA GLU A 273 -18.30 44.09 -23.32
C GLU A 273 -18.72 44.89 -22.06
N HIS A 274 -17.83 44.96 -21.07
CA HIS A 274 -18.05 45.75 -19.84
C HIS A 274 -18.19 47.25 -20.12
N GLN A 275 -17.40 47.83 -21.02
CA GLN A 275 -17.48 49.20 -21.45
C GLN A 275 -18.75 49.48 -22.31
N ILE A 276 -19.06 48.54 -23.22
CA ILE A 276 -20.31 48.63 -24.02
C ILE A 276 -21.54 48.63 -23.10
N LYS A 277 -21.53 47.82 -22.02
CA LYS A 277 -22.59 47.81 -21.02
C LYS A 277 -22.69 49.15 -20.29
N GLY A 278 -21.55 49.78 -19.95
CA GLY A 278 -21.51 51.15 -19.42
C GLY A 278 -22.13 52.15 -20.36
N VAL A 279 -21.81 52.15 -21.66
CA VAL A 279 -22.41 52.97 -22.70
C VAL A 279 -23.92 52.75 -22.79
N GLN A 280 -24.38 51.52 -22.72
CA GLN A 280 -25.82 51.18 -22.70
C GLN A 280 -26.52 51.83 -21.50
N MET A 281 -25.94 51.68 -20.31
CA MET A 281 -26.54 52.25 -19.09
C MET A 281 -26.59 53.79 -19.13
N ALA A 282 -25.45 54.43 -19.47
CA ALA A 282 -25.40 55.90 -19.64
C ALA A 282 -26.42 56.37 -20.67
N GLY A 283 -26.53 55.67 -21.82
CA GLY A 283 -27.52 56.02 -22.85
C GLY A 283 -28.98 55.93 -22.40
N LEU A 284 -29.31 54.98 -21.52
CA LEU A 284 -30.65 54.82 -20.96
C LEU A 284 -31.01 55.89 -19.90
N ILE A 285 -30.02 56.43 -19.18
CA ILE A 285 -30.26 57.32 -18.03
C ILE A 285 -29.83 58.75 -18.28
N HIS A 286 -29.18 59.11 -19.44
CA HIS A 286 -28.62 60.42 -19.69
C HIS A 286 -29.68 61.57 -19.57
N ASP A 287 -30.93 61.29 -19.86
CA ASP A 287 -32.05 62.19 -19.85
C ASP A 287 -32.85 62.23 -18.51
N MET A 288 -32.40 61.47 -17.49
CA MET A 288 -33.05 61.37 -16.18
C MET A 288 -33.25 62.75 -15.53
N GLY A 289 -32.32 63.67 -15.71
CA GLY A 289 -32.41 65.04 -15.17
C GLY A 289 -33.54 65.84 -15.70
N LYS A 290 -34.18 65.48 -16.81
CA LYS A 290 -35.40 66.14 -17.31
C LYS A 290 -36.56 66.02 -16.33
N ILE A 291 -36.51 65.12 -15.36
CA ILE A 291 -37.52 65.05 -14.29
C ILE A 291 -37.61 66.31 -13.46
N SER A 292 -36.57 67.14 -13.37
CA SER A 292 -36.47 68.37 -12.67
C SER A 292 -37.08 69.57 -13.47
N ILE A 293 -37.40 69.38 -14.75
CA ILE A 293 -37.91 70.43 -15.63
C ILE A 293 -39.44 70.38 -15.60
N PRO A 294 -40.14 71.59 -15.50
CA PRO A 294 -41.58 71.61 -15.62
C PRO A 294 -42.08 71.01 -16.91
N ALA A 295 -43.14 70.20 -16.83
CA ALA A 295 -43.68 69.49 -18.01
C ALA A 295 -44.21 70.41 -19.08
N GLU A 296 -44.71 71.58 -18.69
CA GLU A 296 -45.19 72.64 -19.57
C GLU A 296 -44.12 73.20 -20.52
N ILE A 297 -42.80 73.13 -20.04
CA ILE A 297 -41.66 73.56 -20.87
C ILE A 297 -41.31 72.44 -21.85
N LEU A 298 -41.26 71.19 -21.37
CA LEU A 298 -40.93 70.04 -22.22
C LEU A 298 -41.97 69.73 -23.30
N SER A 299 -43.27 70.02 -23.02
CA SER A 299 -44.36 69.77 -23.92
C SER A 299 -44.83 71.03 -24.69
N LYS A 300 -44.10 72.14 -24.55
CA LYS A 300 -44.50 73.45 -25.15
C LYS A 300 -44.56 73.37 -26.69
N PRO A 301 -45.70 73.66 -27.27
CA PRO A 301 -45.82 73.74 -28.73
C PRO A 301 -45.12 75.03 -29.23
N GLY A 302 -43.98 74.88 -29.92
CA GLY A 302 -43.30 76.04 -30.51
C GLY A 302 -41.86 76.21 -29.96
N LYS A 303 -41.25 77.35 -30.23
CA LYS A 303 -39.88 77.65 -29.79
C LYS A 303 -39.81 77.96 -28.32
N LEU A 304 -38.89 77.47 -27.60
CA LEU A 304 -38.54 77.79 -26.25
C LEU A 304 -37.88 79.23 -26.20
N ASN A 305 -38.17 80.03 -25.18
CA ASN A 305 -37.45 81.27 -24.95
C ASN A 305 -36.09 80.97 -24.27
N GLU A 306 -35.26 81.99 -24.16
CA GLU A 306 -33.90 81.86 -23.66
C GLU A 306 -33.80 81.30 -22.22
N VAL A 307 -34.73 81.70 -21.33
CA VAL A 307 -34.83 81.20 -19.95
C VAL A 307 -35.23 79.72 -19.92
N GLU A 308 -36.18 79.32 -20.73
CA GLU A 308 -36.63 77.92 -20.87
C GLU A 308 -35.53 77.04 -21.40
N ILE A 309 -34.80 77.54 -22.42
CA ILE A 309 -33.60 76.83 -22.94
C ILE A 309 -32.52 76.61 -21.85
N GLN A 310 -32.28 77.67 -21.03
CA GLN A 310 -31.36 77.59 -19.91
C GLN A 310 -31.78 76.53 -18.87
N LEU A 311 -33.05 76.41 -18.58
CA LEU A 311 -33.61 75.39 -17.69
C LEU A 311 -33.42 74.00 -18.28
N VAL A 312 -33.69 73.77 -19.56
CA VAL A 312 -33.51 72.52 -20.21
C VAL A 312 -32.03 72.11 -20.21
N ARG A 313 -31.10 73.04 -20.45
CA ARG A 313 -29.67 72.82 -20.43
C ARG A 313 -29.11 72.33 -19.07
N ARG A 314 -29.85 72.44 -17.98
CA ARG A 314 -29.46 71.96 -16.66
C ARG A 314 -29.73 70.49 -16.41
N HIS A 315 -30.45 69.79 -17.34
CA HIS A 315 -30.77 68.38 -17.13
C HIS A 315 -29.55 67.48 -16.93
N PRO A 316 -28.39 67.68 -17.57
CA PRO A 316 -27.25 66.81 -17.31
C PRO A 316 -26.74 66.92 -15.88
N GLN A 317 -26.69 68.15 -15.35
CA GLN A 317 -26.31 68.41 -13.96
C GLN A 317 -27.30 67.80 -12.96
N ALA A 318 -28.60 67.92 -13.25
CA ALA A 318 -29.63 67.27 -12.43
C ALA A 318 -29.55 65.72 -12.50
N ALA A 319 -29.26 65.17 -13.66
CA ALA A 319 -29.01 63.71 -13.80
C ALA A 319 -27.84 63.30 -12.95
N PHE A 320 -26.70 64.00 -13.00
CA PHE A 320 -25.54 63.73 -12.17
C PHE A 320 -25.89 63.79 -10.66
N GLU A 321 -26.61 64.77 -10.21
CA GLU A 321 -27.01 64.90 -8.79
C GLU A 321 -27.90 63.75 -8.32
N ILE A 322 -28.75 63.20 -9.18
CA ILE A 322 -29.61 62.02 -8.90
C ILE A 322 -28.81 60.76 -8.84
N LEU A 323 -27.83 60.59 -9.75
CA LEU A 323 -27.18 59.33 -10.00
C LEU A 323 -25.82 59.17 -9.30
N LYS A 324 -25.18 60.25 -8.82
CA LYS A 324 -23.86 60.25 -8.19
C LYS A 324 -23.71 59.36 -6.95
N GLU A 325 -24.81 59.02 -6.29
CA GLU A 325 -24.83 58.14 -5.10
C GLU A 325 -24.99 56.67 -5.50
N ILE A 326 -25.18 56.36 -6.79
CA ILE A 326 -25.35 55.01 -7.28
C ILE A 326 -23.98 54.48 -7.76
N ASP A 327 -23.50 53.41 -7.10
CA ASP A 327 -22.31 52.70 -7.52
C ASP A 327 -22.70 51.73 -8.65
N PHE A 328 -22.47 52.15 -9.87
CA PHE A 328 -22.75 51.31 -11.03
C PHE A 328 -21.65 50.31 -11.21
N PRO A 329 -21.97 49.01 -11.49
CA PRO A 329 -20.98 47.99 -11.73
C PRO A 329 -20.25 48.16 -13.09
N TRP A 330 -20.64 49.14 -13.88
CA TRP A 330 -20.03 49.50 -15.16
C TRP A 330 -19.50 50.93 -15.13
N PRO A 331 -18.47 51.24 -15.95
CA PRO A 331 -17.97 52.61 -16.03
C PRO A 331 -19.04 53.54 -16.65
N VAL A 332 -19.77 54.24 -15.82
CA VAL A 332 -20.76 55.27 -16.21
C VAL A 332 -20.20 56.59 -15.72
N ASP A 333 -19.32 57.22 -16.51
CA ASP A 333 -18.88 58.60 -16.29
C ASP A 333 -19.99 59.53 -16.80
N LEU A 334 -20.68 60.17 -15.86
CA LEU A 334 -21.80 61.08 -16.12
C LEU A 334 -21.30 62.50 -16.32
#